data_6afac2eb4ee53e41b89cbca3483bf53a
#
_entry.id   6afac2eb4ee53e41b89cbca3483bf53a
#
_cell.length_a   1.000
_cell.length_b   1.000
_cell.length_c   1.000
_cell.angle_alpha   90.00
_cell.angle_beta   90.00
_cell.angle_gamma   90.00
#
_symmetry.space_group_name_H-M   'P 1'
#
loop_
_entity.id
_entity.type
_entity.pdbx_description
1 polymer ?
#
loop_
_entity_poly.entity_id
_entity_poly.type
_entity_poly.pdbx_seq_one_letter_code
_entity_poly.pdbx_strand_id
1 'polypeptide(L)'
;ENLSFVEAVEKLAQKAGVKIERAEGPLAPEERERLRIREALEFARGHYHQALLTSPQASGARQYLATRGVSEASVKTFSLGYASANSGLLEAAKLKGFPAELLVKAGLAAVREGRTREYFYNRVLFPILDARGTVVGFGGRIMGEGEPKYLNSPESPVFSKGRVLYGLFQGLPDIRKARRAALMEGYMDVIAAHQHGLKTACAPLGTAFTPDHALLLKRYA
;
A
#
# COMPACT_ATOMS: atom_id res chain seq x y z
N GLU A 1 -1.17 -11.35 -27.96
CA GLU A 1 -1.77 -12.48 -27.27
C GLU A 1 -1.90 -12.11 -25.79
N ASN A 2 -3.11 -12.11 -25.25
CA ASN A 2 -3.40 -11.82 -23.82
C ASN A 2 -3.08 -13.06 -22.96
N LEU A 3 -1.80 -13.40 -22.83
CA LEU A 3 -1.35 -14.48 -21.96
C LEU A 3 -0.95 -13.91 -20.59
N SER A 4 -1.29 -14.60 -19.53
CA SER A 4 -0.72 -14.32 -18.21
C SER A 4 0.79 -14.54 -18.21
N PHE A 5 1.52 -13.98 -17.27
CA PHE A 5 2.97 -14.19 -17.17
C PHE A 5 3.34 -15.68 -17.10
N VAL A 6 2.58 -16.48 -16.37
CA VAL A 6 2.78 -17.92 -16.21
C VAL A 6 2.59 -18.63 -17.55
N GLU A 7 1.50 -18.35 -18.27
CA GLU A 7 1.24 -18.92 -19.59
C GLU A 7 2.29 -18.51 -20.64
N ALA A 8 2.77 -17.25 -20.57
CA ALA A 8 3.84 -16.78 -21.44
C ALA A 8 5.17 -17.51 -21.17
N VAL A 9 5.50 -17.72 -19.89
CA VAL A 9 6.71 -18.46 -19.47
C VAL A 9 6.60 -19.93 -19.88
N GLU A 10 5.45 -20.59 -19.68
CA GLU A 10 5.22 -21.98 -20.11
C GLU A 10 5.35 -22.13 -21.64
N LYS A 11 4.78 -21.22 -22.41
CA LYS A 11 4.86 -21.21 -23.87
C LYS A 11 6.29 -20.98 -24.39
N LEU A 12 7.05 -20.09 -23.72
CA LEU A 12 8.45 -19.86 -24.05
C LEU A 12 9.32 -21.08 -23.71
N ALA A 13 9.10 -21.70 -22.56
CA ALA A 13 9.82 -22.89 -22.16
C ALA A 13 9.55 -24.08 -23.12
N GLN A 14 8.28 -24.26 -23.51
CA GLN A 14 7.90 -25.28 -24.48
C GLN A 14 8.60 -25.04 -25.84
N LYS A 15 8.67 -23.78 -26.31
CA LYS A 15 9.40 -23.43 -27.54
C LYS A 15 10.91 -23.63 -27.42
N ALA A 16 11.48 -23.41 -26.25
CA ALA A 16 12.91 -23.58 -26.00
C ALA A 16 13.30 -25.01 -25.62
N GLY A 17 12.36 -25.96 -25.54
CA GLY A 17 12.62 -27.33 -25.09
C GLY A 17 13.04 -27.43 -23.63
N VAL A 18 12.78 -26.41 -22.83
CA VAL A 18 13.15 -26.36 -21.41
C VAL A 18 11.96 -26.86 -20.59
N LYS A 19 12.18 -27.90 -19.80
CA LYS A 19 11.16 -28.37 -18.84
C LYS A 19 11.17 -27.43 -17.63
N ILE A 20 10.09 -26.67 -17.45
CA ILE A 20 9.89 -25.90 -16.21
C ILE A 20 9.53 -26.88 -15.13
N GLU A 21 10.44 -27.14 -14.22
CA GLU A 21 10.08 -27.78 -12.96
C GLU A 21 9.33 -26.74 -12.12
N ARG A 22 8.01 -26.92 -11.97
CA ARG A 22 7.30 -26.22 -10.91
C ARG A 22 7.93 -26.68 -9.61
N ALA A 23 8.40 -25.74 -8.81
CA ALA A 23 8.82 -26.04 -7.45
C ALA A 23 7.58 -26.54 -6.67
N GLU A 24 7.29 -27.84 -6.76
CA GLU A 24 6.23 -28.53 -6.00
C GLU A 24 6.70 -28.78 -4.57
N GLY A 25 7.31 -27.79 -3.94
CA GLY A 25 7.73 -27.86 -2.55
C GLY A 25 6.94 -26.88 -1.69
N PRO A 26 6.83 -27.11 -0.39
CA PRO A 26 6.28 -26.12 0.51
C PRO A 26 7.14 -24.86 0.42
N LEU A 27 6.49 -23.69 0.28
CA LEU A 27 7.14 -22.38 0.25
C LEU A 27 8.16 -22.27 1.41
N ALA A 28 9.30 -21.66 1.17
CA ALA A 28 10.27 -21.35 2.21
C ALA A 28 9.60 -20.58 3.37
N PRO A 29 10.01 -20.79 4.62
CA PRO A 29 9.38 -20.13 5.77
C PRO A 29 9.25 -18.62 5.62
N GLU A 30 10.29 -17.95 5.10
CA GLU A 30 10.31 -16.51 4.87
C GLU A 30 9.30 -16.08 3.80
N GLU A 31 9.12 -16.89 2.77
CA GLU A 31 8.16 -16.61 1.69
C GLU A 31 6.72 -16.79 2.18
N ARG A 32 6.47 -17.81 2.98
CA ARG A 32 5.19 -18.00 3.68
C ARG A 32 4.89 -16.81 4.59
N GLU A 33 5.87 -16.36 5.38
CA GLU A 33 5.69 -15.20 6.25
C GLU A 33 5.35 -13.95 5.44
N ARG A 34 6.07 -13.68 4.35
CA ARG A 34 5.78 -12.53 3.45
C ARG A 34 4.36 -12.60 2.87
N LEU A 35 3.90 -13.77 2.47
CA LEU A 35 2.52 -13.95 1.99
C LEU A 35 1.51 -13.64 3.09
N ARG A 36 1.71 -14.17 4.29
CA ARG A 36 0.83 -13.92 5.44
C ARG A 36 0.81 -12.42 5.83
N ILE A 37 1.95 -11.73 5.77
CA ILE A 37 2.02 -10.27 5.99
C ILE A 37 1.19 -9.53 4.94
N ARG A 38 1.29 -9.89 3.66
CA ARG A 38 0.50 -9.27 2.58
C ARG A 38 -1.00 -9.52 2.75
N GLU A 39 -1.40 -10.71 3.15
CA GLU A 39 -2.80 -11.02 3.46
C GLU A 39 -3.33 -10.15 4.61
N ALA A 40 -2.55 -9.96 5.67
CA ALA A 40 -2.92 -9.09 6.79
C ALA A 40 -3.01 -7.60 6.38
N LEU A 41 -2.10 -7.13 5.53
CA LEU A 41 -2.13 -5.76 4.99
C LEU A 41 -3.34 -5.54 4.07
N GLU A 42 -3.67 -6.50 3.23
CA GLU A 42 -4.85 -6.43 2.36
C GLU A 42 -6.15 -6.43 3.17
N PHE A 43 -6.22 -7.27 4.21
CA PHE A 43 -7.33 -7.26 5.17
C PHE A 43 -7.46 -5.88 5.85
N ALA A 44 -6.34 -5.31 6.32
CA ALA A 44 -6.33 -4.00 6.97
C ALA A 44 -6.76 -2.89 5.99
N ARG A 45 -6.35 -2.96 4.71
CA ARG A 45 -6.80 -2.02 3.66
C ARG A 45 -8.32 -2.02 3.55
N GLY A 46 -8.93 -3.20 3.44
CA GLY A 46 -10.38 -3.32 3.38
C GLY A 46 -11.07 -2.80 4.63
N HIS A 47 -10.54 -3.15 5.82
CA HIS A 47 -11.07 -2.70 7.11
C HIS A 47 -11.07 -1.18 7.23
N TYR A 48 -9.94 -0.52 6.97
CA TYR A 48 -9.81 0.92 7.06
C TYR A 48 -10.59 1.66 5.97
N HIS A 49 -10.64 1.11 4.76
CA HIS A 49 -11.42 1.70 3.66
C HIS A 49 -12.91 1.68 3.99
N GLN A 50 -13.43 0.54 4.45
CA GLN A 50 -14.82 0.43 4.89
C GLN A 50 -15.12 1.39 6.05
N ALA A 51 -14.21 1.51 7.03
CA ALA A 51 -14.36 2.45 8.13
C ALA A 51 -14.46 3.91 7.63
N LEU A 52 -13.64 4.31 6.65
CA LEU A 52 -13.73 5.64 6.05
C LEU A 52 -15.10 5.88 5.40
N LEU A 53 -15.61 4.89 4.67
CA LEU A 53 -16.86 5.03 3.91
C LEU A 53 -18.10 5.04 4.79
N THR A 54 -18.14 4.20 5.83
CA THR A 54 -19.39 3.91 6.55
C THR A 54 -19.40 4.33 8.02
N SER A 55 -18.23 4.41 8.69
CA SER A 55 -18.22 4.72 10.13
C SER A 55 -18.64 6.17 10.43
N PRO A 56 -19.54 6.39 11.40
CA PRO A 56 -19.83 7.74 11.89
C PRO A 56 -18.58 8.44 12.43
N GLN A 57 -17.65 7.70 13.04
CA GLN A 57 -16.38 8.23 13.57
C GLN A 57 -15.46 8.80 12.48
N ALA A 58 -15.66 8.42 11.21
CA ALA A 58 -14.90 8.91 10.08
C ALA A 58 -15.46 10.22 9.47
N SER A 59 -16.51 10.82 10.04
CA SER A 59 -17.13 12.05 9.51
C SER A 59 -16.12 13.19 9.35
N GLY A 60 -15.29 13.45 10.35
CA GLY A 60 -14.22 14.44 10.28
C GLY A 60 -13.15 14.12 9.22
N ALA A 61 -12.82 12.84 9.05
CA ALA A 61 -11.88 12.40 8.01
C ALA A 61 -12.45 12.61 6.61
N ARG A 62 -13.73 12.28 6.39
CA ARG A 62 -14.42 12.56 5.11
C ARG A 62 -14.51 14.07 4.82
N GLN A 63 -14.87 14.87 5.81
CA GLN A 63 -14.91 16.33 5.68
C GLN A 63 -13.52 16.89 5.35
N TYR A 64 -12.46 16.40 6.02
CA TYR A 64 -11.09 16.80 5.72
C TYR A 64 -10.73 16.50 4.25
N LEU A 65 -10.98 15.29 3.77
CA LEU A 65 -10.70 14.91 2.38
C LEU A 65 -11.49 15.78 1.40
N ALA A 66 -12.77 16.05 1.66
CA ALA A 66 -13.60 16.94 0.84
C ALA A 66 -13.05 18.38 0.82
N THR A 67 -12.67 18.94 1.98
CA THR A 67 -12.06 20.29 2.07
C THR A 67 -10.74 20.37 1.30
N ARG A 68 -10.01 19.25 1.20
CA ARG A 68 -8.79 19.13 0.39
C ARG A 68 -9.07 18.84 -1.08
N GLY A 69 -10.33 18.85 -1.51
CA GLY A 69 -10.72 18.63 -2.89
C GLY A 69 -10.58 17.18 -3.37
N VAL A 70 -10.45 16.21 -2.47
CA VAL A 70 -10.37 14.78 -2.84
C VAL A 70 -11.75 14.27 -3.18
N SER A 71 -11.95 13.83 -4.42
CA SER A 71 -13.22 13.28 -4.90
C SER A 71 -13.46 11.86 -4.38
N GLU A 72 -14.72 11.43 -4.36
CA GLU A 72 -15.08 10.04 -4.03
C GLU A 72 -14.42 9.02 -4.98
N ALA A 73 -14.28 9.38 -6.26
CA ALA A 73 -13.57 8.56 -7.23
C ALA A 73 -12.09 8.35 -6.83
N SER A 74 -11.42 9.42 -6.36
CA SER A 74 -10.05 9.34 -5.86
C SER A 74 -9.97 8.52 -4.57
N VAL A 75 -10.93 8.68 -3.64
CA VAL A 75 -11.01 7.84 -2.42
C VAL A 75 -11.06 6.36 -2.79
N LYS A 76 -11.85 5.98 -3.78
CA LYS A 76 -11.96 4.59 -4.26
C LYS A 76 -10.69 4.14 -5.00
N THR A 77 -10.18 4.94 -5.94
CA THR A 77 -9.00 4.61 -6.75
C THR A 77 -7.76 4.35 -5.89
N PHE A 78 -7.56 5.18 -4.86
CA PHE A 78 -6.45 5.05 -3.93
C PHE A 78 -6.79 4.21 -2.70
N SER A 79 -8.03 3.71 -2.60
CA SER A 79 -8.54 2.93 -1.46
C SER A 79 -8.26 3.61 -0.12
N LEU A 80 -8.43 4.93 -0.04
CA LEU A 80 -8.16 5.68 1.18
C LEU A 80 -8.95 5.11 2.35
N GLY A 81 -8.37 5.15 3.54
CA GLY A 81 -8.95 4.56 4.74
C GLY A 81 -8.95 5.51 5.93
N TYR A 82 -9.56 5.06 7.02
CA TYR A 82 -9.52 5.75 8.30
C TYR A 82 -9.30 4.77 9.45
N ALA A 83 -8.26 5.02 10.24
CA ALA A 83 -8.07 4.38 11.53
C ALA A 83 -8.61 5.33 12.61
N SER A 84 -9.73 4.99 13.26
CA SER A 84 -10.25 5.73 14.41
C SER A 84 -9.34 5.55 15.64
N ALA A 85 -9.62 6.26 16.72
CA ALA A 85 -8.88 6.10 17.98
C ALA A 85 -8.96 4.66 18.53
N ASN A 86 -10.04 3.95 18.22
CA ASN A 86 -10.24 2.52 18.50
C ASN A 86 -10.82 1.88 17.23
N SER A 87 -9.95 1.50 16.28
CA SER A 87 -10.39 1.02 14.99
C SER A 87 -10.92 -0.41 15.02
N GLY A 88 -10.63 -1.17 16.07
CA GLY A 88 -11.00 -2.58 16.21
C GLY A 88 -10.25 -3.51 15.25
N LEU A 89 -9.16 -3.05 14.63
CA LEU A 89 -8.39 -3.86 13.69
C LEU A 89 -7.82 -5.11 14.36
N LEU A 90 -7.29 -5.01 15.58
CA LEU A 90 -6.67 -6.14 16.27
C LEU A 90 -7.66 -7.27 16.53
N GLU A 91 -8.87 -6.94 17.01
CA GLU A 91 -9.94 -7.90 17.25
C GLU A 91 -10.43 -8.52 15.94
N ALA A 92 -10.67 -7.68 14.93
CA ALA A 92 -11.12 -8.15 13.63
C ALA A 92 -10.07 -9.05 12.95
N ALA A 93 -8.79 -8.70 13.04
CA ALA A 93 -7.68 -9.49 12.51
C ALA A 93 -7.52 -10.83 13.23
N LYS A 94 -7.68 -10.85 14.56
CA LYS A 94 -7.67 -12.07 15.36
C LYS A 94 -8.77 -13.05 14.91
N LEU A 95 -9.98 -12.56 14.66
CA LEU A 95 -11.08 -13.38 14.15
C LEU A 95 -10.80 -13.96 12.74
N LYS A 96 -9.94 -13.29 11.95
CA LYS A 96 -9.45 -13.77 10.65
C LYS A 96 -8.21 -14.67 10.73
N GLY A 97 -7.75 -15.00 11.94
CA GLY A 97 -6.60 -15.87 12.15
C GLY A 97 -5.24 -15.19 11.92
N PHE A 98 -5.18 -13.85 12.06
CA PHE A 98 -3.91 -13.12 12.05
C PHE A 98 -3.42 -12.90 13.48
N PRO A 99 -2.34 -13.56 13.94
CA PRO A 99 -1.81 -13.38 15.28
C PRO A 99 -1.16 -12.00 15.45
N ALA A 100 -1.10 -11.53 16.70
CA ALA A 100 -0.58 -10.19 17.03
C ALA A 100 0.86 -9.97 16.53
N GLU A 101 1.71 -10.99 16.62
CA GLU A 101 3.10 -10.96 16.16
C GLU A 101 3.20 -10.70 14.66
N LEU A 102 2.29 -11.28 13.87
CA LEU A 102 2.20 -11.04 12.44
C LEU A 102 1.82 -9.59 12.15
N LEU A 103 0.87 -9.04 12.91
CA LEU A 103 0.45 -7.64 12.75
C LEU A 103 1.57 -6.66 13.13
N VAL A 104 2.39 -6.99 14.11
CA VAL A 104 3.60 -6.22 14.45
C VAL A 104 4.60 -6.26 13.28
N LYS A 105 4.89 -7.44 12.72
CA LYS A 105 5.76 -7.60 11.55
C LYS A 105 5.21 -6.89 10.30
N ALA A 106 3.90 -6.82 10.17
CA ALA A 106 3.22 -6.09 9.09
C ALA A 106 3.23 -4.55 9.28
N GLY A 107 3.68 -4.06 10.45
CA GLY A 107 3.60 -2.63 10.79
C GLY A 107 2.17 -2.12 11.01
N LEU A 108 1.24 -3.01 11.33
CA LEU A 108 -0.15 -2.71 11.68
C LEU A 108 -0.35 -2.56 13.19
N ALA A 109 0.56 -3.12 13.96
CA ALA A 109 0.58 -3.03 15.41
C ALA A 109 2.00 -2.74 15.93
N ALA A 110 2.10 -2.32 17.18
CA ALA A 110 3.35 -2.15 17.91
C ALA A 110 3.18 -2.60 19.36
N VAL A 111 4.26 -3.10 19.96
CA VAL A 111 4.30 -3.40 21.38
C VAL A 111 4.73 -2.14 22.14
N ARG A 112 3.87 -1.65 23.04
CA ARG A 112 4.13 -0.50 23.91
C ARG A 112 3.78 -0.90 25.36
N GLU A 113 4.74 -0.75 26.26
CA GLU A 113 4.54 -1.09 27.68
C GLU A 113 4.03 -2.53 27.87
N GLY A 114 4.59 -3.49 27.11
CA GLY A 114 4.23 -4.91 27.15
C GLY A 114 2.86 -5.24 26.55
N ARG A 115 2.16 -4.27 25.94
CA ARG A 115 0.85 -4.48 25.30
C ARG A 115 0.91 -4.23 23.81
N THR A 116 0.27 -5.09 23.04
CA THR A 116 0.09 -4.85 21.61
C THR A 116 -1.00 -3.81 21.40
N ARG A 117 -0.67 -2.75 20.65
CA ARG A 117 -1.58 -1.66 20.29
C ARG A 117 -1.55 -1.46 18.78
N GLU A 118 -2.64 -0.95 18.21
CA GLU A 118 -2.68 -0.57 16.80
C GLU A 118 -1.62 0.51 16.50
N TYR A 119 -0.94 0.38 15.34
CA TYR A 119 0.11 1.31 14.95
C TYR A 119 -0.47 2.65 14.50
N PHE A 120 -1.58 2.60 13.74
CA PHE A 120 -2.30 3.77 13.28
C PHE A 120 -3.54 4.00 14.13
N TYR A 121 -3.75 5.20 14.59
CA TYR A 121 -4.94 5.65 15.31
C TYR A 121 -5.21 7.12 15.01
N ASN A 122 -6.48 7.48 14.89
CA ASN A 122 -6.96 8.82 14.54
C ASN A 122 -6.25 9.38 13.28
N ARG A 123 -6.17 8.57 12.21
CA ARG A 123 -5.47 8.93 10.97
C ARG A 123 -6.28 8.60 9.72
N VAL A 124 -6.27 9.50 8.75
CA VAL A 124 -6.56 9.16 7.35
C VAL A 124 -5.42 8.32 6.83
N LEU A 125 -5.73 7.19 6.18
CA LEU A 125 -4.75 6.24 5.70
C LEU A 125 -4.66 6.22 4.18
N PHE A 126 -3.45 6.15 3.70
CA PHE A 126 -3.03 6.06 2.30
C PHE A 126 -2.37 4.70 2.10
N PRO A 127 -3.07 3.69 1.55
CA PRO A 127 -2.45 2.40 1.24
C PRO A 127 -1.30 2.58 0.26
N ILE A 128 -0.16 1.99 0.58
CA ILE A 128 1.03 2.00 -0.26
C ILE A 128 1.07 0.69 -1.03
N LEU A 129 1.05 0.78 -2.35
CA LEU A 129 1.07 -0.38 -3.25
C LEU A 129 2.44 -0.53 -3.90
N ASP A 130 2.90 -1.76 -4.04
CA ASP A 130 4.02 -2.06 -4.93
C ASP A 130 3.60 -1.95 -6.42
N ALA A 131 4.54 -2.11 -7.33
CA ALA A 131 4.26 -2.01 -8.77
C ALA A 131 3.34 -3.13 -9.30
N ARG A 132 3.00 -4.14 -8.50
CA ARG A 132 2.05 -5.22 -8.84
C ARG A 132 0.65 -4.94 -8.30
N GLY A 133 0.47 -3.85 -7.53
CA GLY A 133 -0.80 -3.53 -6.89
C GLY A 133 -1.03 -4.21 -5.55
N THR A 134 -0.01 -4.85 -4.98
CA THR A 134 -0.09 -5.46 -3.66
C THR A 134 0.16 -4.42 -2.59
N VAL A 135 -0.68 -4.38 -1.55
CA VAL A 135 -0.46 -3.51 -0.39
C VAL A 135 0.78 -3.95 0.37
N VAL A 136 1.71 -3.02 0.59
CA VAL A 136 2.96 -3.28 1.31
C VAL A 136 3.06 -2.47 2.61
N GLY A 137 2.23 -1.46 2.79
CA GLY A 137 2.18 -0.62 3.99
C GLY A 137 1.16 0.50 3.86
N PHE A 138 1.23 1.45 4.79
CA PHE A 138 0.35 2.61 4.83
C PHE A 138 1.12 3.87 5.20
N GLY A 139 0.69 5.01 4.63
CA GLY A 139 0.93 6.31 5.20
C GLY A 139 -0.30 6.74 5.99
N GLY A 140 -0.10 7.47 7.09
CA GLY A 140 -1.20 7.93 7.93
C GLY A 140 -1.07 9.40 8.30
N ARG A 141 -2.05 10.24 7.91
CA ARG A 141 -2.12 11.63 8.34
C ARG A 141 -3.00 11.76 9.57
N ILE A 142 -2.48 12.36 10.64
CA ILE A 142 -3.25 12.55 11.87
C ILE A 142 -4.45 13.49 11.65
N MET A 143 -5.55 13.16 12.31
CA MET A 143 -6.74 13.98 12.37
C MET A 143 -6.74 14.76 13.71
N GLY A 144 -6.72 16.09 13.62
CA GLY A 144 -6.55 16.96 14.78
C GLY A 144 -5.09 17.24 15.11
N GLU A 145 -4.82 17.55 16.39
CA GLU A 145 -3.49 17.85 16.93
C GLU A 145 -2.70 16.57 17.23
N GLY A 146 -1.38 16.66 17.15
CA GLY A 146 -0.46 15.56 17.46
C GLY A 146 0.68 15.40 16.43
N GLU A 147 1.72 14.71 16.85
CA GLU A 147 2.91 14.46 16.06
C GLU A 147 3.17 12.93 15.93
N PRO A 148 3.77 12.49 14.84
CA PRO A 148 4.08 13.25 13.63
C PRO A 148 2.82 13.49 12.78
N LYS A 149 2.77 14.61 12.04
CA LYS A 149 1.65 14.93 11.12
C LYS A 149 1.41 13.82 10.11
N TYR A 150 2.49 13.27 9.53
CA TYR A 150 2.45 12.07 8.71
C TYR A 150 3.30 10.96 9.34
N LEU A 151 2.73 9.77 9.42
CA LEU A 151 3.35 8.56 9.94
C LEU A 151 3.27 7.48 8.87
N ASN A 152 4.41 6.90 8.49
CA ASN A 152 4.45 5.77 7.56
C ASN A 152 4.65 4.46 8.32
N SER A 153 4.20 3.35 7.72
CA SER A 153 4.57 2.01 8.19
C SER A 153 6.08 1.93 8.42
N PRO A 154 6.54 1.20 9.44
CA PRO A 154 7.93 0.86 9.62
C PRO A 154 8.43 -0.02 8.47
N GLU A 155 9.75 -0.14 8.29
CA GLU A 155 10.35 -1.14 7.41
C GLU A 155 9.88 -2.54 7.82
N SER A 156 9.63 -3.40 6.84
CA SER A 156 9.13 -4.75 7.07
C SER A 156 9.67 -5.73 6.01
N PRO A 157 9.46 -7.04 6.16
CA PRO A 157 9.85 -8.02 5.13
C PRO A 157 9.26 -7.77 3.75
N VAL A 158 8.17 -6.96 3.64
CA VAL A 158 7.48 -6.65 2.38
C VAL A 158 7.53 -5.18 2.00
N PHE A 159 8.04 -4.30 2.86
CA PHE A 159 8.03 -2.86 2.67
C PHE A 159 9.38 -2.21 2.94
N SER A 160 9.88 -1.46 1.97
CA SER A 160 11.03 -0.56 2.13
C SER A 160 10.72 0.78 1.48
N LYS A 161 10.78 1.86 2.28
CA LYS A 161 10.48 3.23 1.84
C LYS A 161 11.34 3.68 0.67
N GLY A 162 12.60 3.25 0.64
CA GLY A 162 13.54 3.60 -0.41
C GLY A 162 13.31 2.89 -1.75
N ARG A 163 12.34 1.98 -1.84
CA ARG A 163 12.09 1.13 -3.00
C ARG A 163 10.66 1.18 -3.53
N VAL A 164 9.80 2.00 -2.93
CA VAL A 164 8.40 2.12 -3.30
C VAL A 164 8.03 3.58 -3.51
N LEU A 165 7.26 3.87 -4.56
CA LEU A 165 6.72 5.18 -4.85
C LEU A 165 5.21 5.15 -4.76
N TYR A 166 4.62 6.06 -3.99
CA TYR A 166 3.17 6.22 -3.90
C TYR A 166 2.59 6.67 -5.24
N GLY A 167 1.46 6.09 -5.61
CA GLY A 167 0.80 6.39 -6.89
C GLY A 167 1.40 5.68 -8.11
N LEU A 168 2.56 5.03 -7.97
CA LEU A 168 3.20 4.33 -9.09
C LEU A 168 2.27 3.29 -9.72
N PHE A 169 1.68 2.41 -8.93
CA PHE A 169 0.78 1.37 -9.45
C PHE A 169 -0.40 1.97 -10.23
N GLN A 170 -1.06 2.98 -9.66
CA GLN A 170 -2.19 3.64 -10.30
C GLN A 170 -1.77 4.35 -11.61
N GLY A 171 -0.55 4.87 -11.64
CA GLY A 171 0.00 5.59 -12.80
C GLY A 171 0.70 4.73 -13.86
N LEU A 172 0.95 3.44 -13.59
CA LEU A 172 1.75 2.58 -14.49
C LEU A 172 1.31 2.59 -15.96
N PRO A 173 0.01 2.50 -16.30
CA PRO A 173 -0.42 2.53 -17.71
C PRO A 173 -0.02 3.84 -18.41
N ASP A 174 -0.23 4.98 -17.72
CA ASP A 174 0.07 6.31 -18.25
C ASP A 174 1.59 6.59 -18.29
N ILE A 175 2.34 6.14 -17.28
CA ILE A 175 3.81 6.23 -17.24
C ILE A 175 4.42 5.47 -18.41
N ARG A 176 4.00 4.22 -18.64
CA ARG A 176 4.49 3.42 -19.79
C ARG A 176 4.18 4.06 -21.13
N LYS A 177 2.96 4.58 -21.29
CA LYS A 177 2.54 5.26 -22.52
C LYS A 177 3.31 6.56 -22.75
N ALA A 178 3.47 7.36 -21.71
CA ALA A 178 4.12 8.67 -21.80
C ALA A 178 5.67 8.58 -21.76
N ARG A 179 6.24 7.42 -21.37
CA ARG A 179 7.68 7.20 -21.16
C ARG A 179 8.30 8.23 -20.20
N ARG A 180 7.53 8.61 -19.20
CA ARG A 180 7.94 9.58 -18.16
C ARG A 180 7.11 9.44 -16.92
N ALA A 181 7.67 9.81 -15.76
CA ALA A 181 6.99 9.98 -14.48
C ALA A 181 7.18 11.41 -13.97
N ALA A 182 6.17 11.95 -13.28
CA ALA A 182 6.23 13.22 -12.59
C ALA A 182 6.42 12.95 -11.08
N LEU A 183 7.47 13.52 -10.49
CA LEU A 183 7.73 13.35 -9.06
C LEU A 183 7.03 14.46 -8.28
N MET A 184 6.30 14.09 -7.24
CA MET A 184 5.61 14.94 -6.28
C MET A 184 6.21 14.77 -4.88
N GLU A 185 5.84 15.65 -3.95
CA GLU A 185 6.38 15.62 -2.59
C GLU A 185 5.66 14.62 -1.67
N GLY A 186 4.33 14.43 -1.86
CA GLY A 186 3.56 13.59 -0.95
C GLY A 186 2.25 13.03 -1.49
N TYR A 187 1.54 12.35 -0.60
CA TYR A 187 0.30 11.61 -0.90
C TYR A 187 -0.78 12.47 -1.55
N MET A 188 -1.03 13.64 -0.96
CA MET A 188 -2.11 14.52 -1.40
C MET A 188 -1.82 15.12 -2.77
N ASP A 189 -0.55 15.45 -3.05
CA ASP A 189 -0.13 16.01 -4.34
C ASP A 189 -0.31 14.99 -5.45
N VAL A 190 0.05 13.72 -5.20
CA VAL A 190 -0.17 12.61 -6.15
C VAL A 190 -1.65 12.43 -6.42
N ILE A 191 -2.50 12.39 -5.37
CA ILE A 191 -3.94 12.19 -5.53
C ILE A 191 -4.54 13.35 -6.35
N ALA A 192 -4.18 14.60 -6.01
CA ALA A 192 -4.64 15.78 -6.74
C ALA A 192 -4.17 15.74 -8.21
N ALA A 193 -2.90 15.42 -8.46
CA ALA A 193 -2.36 15.30 -9.81
C ALA A 193 -3.13 14.27 -10.65
N HIS A 194 -3.36 13.07 -10.11
CA HIS A 194 -4.13 12.01 -10.78
C HIS A 194 -5.56 12.45 -11.05
N GLN A 195 -6.20 13.09 -10.08
CA GLN A 195 -7.58 13.59 -10.20
C GLN A 195 -7.73 14.63 -11.32
N HIS A 196 -6.70 15.45 -11.55
CA HIS A 196 -6.66 16.46 -12.60
C HIS A 196 -5.98 15.98 -13.90
N GLY A 197 -5.84 14.65 -14.08
CA GLY A 197 -5.39 14.06 -15.34
C GLY A 197 -3.88 13.82 -15.47
N LEU A 198 -3.04 14.29 -14.53
CA LEU A 198 -1.61 13.99 -14.50
C LEU A 198 -1.37 12.63 -13.82
N LYS A 199 -1.82 11.57 -14.47
CA LYS A 199 -1.76 10.20 -13.92
C LYS A 199 -0.34 9.61 -13.88
N THR A 200 0.66 10.30 -14.44
CA THR A 200 2.07 9.89 -14.34
C THR A 200 2.73 10.31 -13.02
N ALA A 201 1.97 10.98 -12.13
CA ALA A 201 2.49 11.46 -10.85
C ALA A 201 2.74 10.33 -9.85
N CYS A 202 3.88 10.38 -9.17
CA CYS A 202 4.23 9.51 -8.05
C CYS A 202 5.10 10.26 -7.04
N ALA A 203 5.21 9.76 -5.81
CA ALA A 203 5.98 10.44 -4.75
C ALA A 203 6.78 9.44 -3.89
N PRO A 204 7.96 9.83 -3.38
CA PRO A 204 8.62 9.15 -2.28
C PRO A 204 7.79 9.22 -1.00
N LEU A 205 8.12 8.38 -0.03
CA LEU A 205 7.34 8.19 1.20
C LEU A 205 7.93 8.97 2.39
N GLY A 206 8.06 10.29 2.25
CA GLY A 206 8.68 11.15 3.28
C GLY A 206 10.19 10.94 3.43
N THR A 207 10.84 10.47 2.37
CA THR A 207 12.29 10.32 2.25
C THR A 207 12.77 11.04 0.99
N ALA A 208 14.07 11.28 0.88
CA ALA A 208 14.65 11.74 -0.38
C ALA A 208 14.42 10.69 -1.50
N PHE A 209 14.40 11.16 -2.74
CA PHE A 209 14.39 10.28 -3.90
C PHE A 209 15.69 9.48 -3.97
N THR A 210 15.60 8.14 -3.98
CA THR A 210 16.75 7.24 -3.89
C THR A 210 17.20 6.73 -5.27
N PRO A 211 18.43 6.19 -5.39
CA PRO A 211 18.84 5.45 -6.59
C PRO A 211 17.91 4.26 -6.90
N ASP A 212 17.40 3.56 -5.89
CA ASP A 212 16.45 2.45 -6.09
C ASP A 212 15.11 2.93 -6.67
N HIS A 213 14.63 4.13 -6.28
CA HIS A 213 13.46 4.76 -6.91
C HIS A 213 13.72 5.07 -8.40
N ALA A 214 14.92 5.57 -8.73
CA ALA A 214 15.29 5.83 -10.13
C ALA A 214 15.34 4.53 -10.95
N LEU A 215 15.94 3.47 -10.40
CA LEU A 215 15.98 2.16 -11.03
C LEU A 215 14.57 1.56 -11.20
N LEU A 216 13.70 1.76 -10.22
CA LEU A 216 12.30 1.34 -10.30
C LEU A 216 11.59 2.05 -11.45
N LEU A 217 11.68 3.38 -11.55
CA LEU A 217 11.06 4.14 -12.63
C LEU A 217 11.62 3.78 -14.00
N LYS A 218 12.94 3.59 -14.12
CA LYS A 218 13.60 3.21 -15.39
C LYS A 218 13.05 1.91 -16.00
N ARG A 219 12.40 1.04 -15.21
CA ARG A 219 11.75 -0.18 -15.71
C ARG A 219 10.43 0.10 -16.44
N TYR A 220 9.83 1.25 -16.20
CA TYR A 220 8.46 1.56 -16.63
C TYR A 220 8.35 2.84 -17.48
N ALA A 221 9.30 3.76 -17.34
CA ALA A 221 9.34 5.06 -18.02
C ALA A 221 10.31 5.06 -19.22
#